data_f10fb64ee9e50bed37cd3e0d82650016
#
_entry.id   f10fb64ee9e50bed37cd3e0d82650016
#
_cell.length_a   1.000
_cell.length_b   1.000
_cell.length_c   1.000
_cell.angle_alpha   90.00
_cell.angle_beta   90.00
_cell.angle_gamma   90.00
#
_symmetry.space_group_name_H-M   'P 1'
#
loop_
_entity.id
_entity.type
_entity.pdbx_description
1 polymer ?
#
loop_
_entity_poly.entity_id
_entity_poly.type
_entity_poly.pdbx_seq_one_letter_code
_entity_poly.pdbx_strand_id
1 'polypeptide(L)' 'MGDGALPARIKELIALAISVTKECDGCVVAHARGAARRGATAEEVAEAMGVAILMNGGPGTVWGPRAYGVFEEFAGETPR' A
#
# COMPACT_ATOMS: atom_id res chain seq x y z
N MET A 1 0.61 14.07 -4.76
CA MET A 1 1.01 13.12 -5.82
C MET A 1 -0.09 13.07 -6.88
N GLY A 2 0.20 13.55 -8.06
CA GLY A 2 -0.80 13.64 -9.14
C GLY A 2 -0.64 12.53 -10.18
N ASP A 3 -1.60 12.46 -11.10
CA ASP A 3 -1.50 11.57 -12.24
C ASP A 3 -0.45 12.08 -13.23
N GLY A 4 0.27 11.15 -13.81
CA GLY A 4 1.27 11.42 -14.83
C GLY A 4 1.32 10.24 -15.79
N ALA A 5 2.52 9.83 -16.22
CA ALA A 5 2.67 8.61 -17.00
C ALA A 5 2.11 7.41 -16.23
N LEU A 6 2.23 7.45 -14.89
CA LEU A 6 1.56 6.49 -14.01
C LEU A 6 0.41 7.20 -13.29
N PRO A 7 -0.75 6.57 -13.16
CA PRO A 7 -1.82 7.10 -12.33
C PRO A 7 -1.37 7.25 -10.87
N ALA A 8 -1.91 8.24 -10.16
CA ALA A 8 -1.60 8.45 -8.75
C ALA A 8 -1.88 7.20 -7.92
N ARG A 9 -2.94 6.45 -8.24
CA ARG A 9 -3.27 5.18 -7.58
C ARG A 9 -2.08 4.20 -7.62
N ILE A 10 -1.47 4.06 -8.79
CA ILE A 10 -0.32 3.15 -8.96
C ILE A 10 0.90 3.66 -8.18
N LYS A 11 1.12 4.97 -8.20
CA LYS A 11 2.23 5.56 -7.44
C LYS A 11 2.07 5.35 -5.93
N GLU A 12 0.84 5.39 -5.42
CA GLU A 12 0.58 5.09 -4.01
C GLU A 12 0.86 3.62 -3.69
N LEU A 13 0.54 2.70 -4.60
CA LEU A 13 0.87 1.28 -4.41
C LEU A 13 2.38 1.06 -4.37
N ILE A 14 3.11 1.72 -5.25
CA ILE A 14 4.58 1.66 -5.26
C ILE A 14 5.14 2.21 -3.93
N ALA A 15 4.63 3.36 -3.50
CA ALA A 15 5.07 3.98 -2.25
C ALA A 15 4.75 3.09 -1.03
N LEU A 16 3.60 2.42 -1.04
CA LEU A 16 3.22 1.51 0.05
C LEU A 16 4.16 0.31 0.10
N ALA A 17 4.51 -0.27 -1.06
CA ALA A 17 5.44 -1.38 -1.12
C ALA A 17 6.84 -0.97 -0.62
N ILE A 18 7.29 0.21 -0.97
CA ILE A 18 8.58 0.73 -0.49
C ILE A 18 8.51 1.01 1.02
N SER A 19 7.36 1.49 1.51
CA SER A 19 7.14 1.72 2.95
C SER A 19 7.32 0.43 3.76
N VAL A 20 6.85 -0.70 3.20
CA VAL A 20 7.05 -2.02 3.79
C VAL A 20 8.54 -2.35 3.87
N THR A 21 9.27 -2.12 2.78
CA THR A 21 10.72 -2.34 2.72
C THR A 21 11.47 -1.51 3.77
N LYS A 22 11.03 -0.27 3.97
CA LYS A 22 11.63 0.65 4.94
C LYS A 22 11.17 0.39 6.38
N GLU A 23 10.18 -0.45 6.57
CA GLU A 23 9.58 -0.73 7.89
C GLU A 23 9.18 0.58 8.58
N CYS A 24 8.52 1.45 7.83
CA CYS A 24 8.18 2.80 8.28
C CYS A 24 6.67 2.90 8.53
N ASP A 25 6.26 2.86 9.80
CA ASP A 25 4.83 2.92 10.16
C ASP A 25 4.14 4.17 9.64
N GLY A 26 4.76 5.32 9.80
CA GLY A 26 4.19 6.58 9.32
C GLY A 26 4.02 6.59 7.80
N CYS A 27 4.97 6.01 7.08
CA CYS A 27 4.90 5.89 5.63
C CYS A 27 3.78 4.94 5.21
N VAL A 28 3.65 3.81 5.91
CA VAL A 28 2.57 2.84 5.66
C VAL A 28 1.22 3.52 5.83
N VAL A 29 1.01 4.24 6.93
CA VAL A 29 -0.26 4.93 7.19
C VAL A 29 -0.54 5.94 6.09
N ALA A 30 0.43 6.78 5.73
CA ALA A 30 0.26 7.84 4.73
C ALA A 30 -0.12 7.26 3.37
N HIS A 31 0.57 6.22 2.93
CA HIS A 31 0.38 5.69 1.59
C HIS A 31 -0.76 4.66 1.51
N ALA A 32 -1.08 3.97 2.60
CA ALA A 32 -2.30 3.16 2.67
C ALA A 32 -3.54 4.06 2.55
N ARG A 33 -3.53 5.20 3.24
CA ARG A 33 -4.60 6.19 3.13
C ARG A 33 -4.66 6.76 1.72
N GLY A 34 -3.51 7.11 1.14
CA GLY A 34 -3.43 7.61 -0.23
C GLY A 34 -3.96 6.62 -1.24
N ALA A 35 -3.60 5.35 -1.12
CA ALA A 35 -4.10 4.29 -1.99
C ALA A 35 -5.62 4.16 -1.89
N ALA A 36 -6.17 4.15 -0.68
CA ALA A 36 -7.61 4.06 -0.47
C ALA A 36 -8.35 5.25 -1.10
N ARG A 37 -7.84 6.46 -0.88
CA ARG A 37 -8.45 7.69 -1.43
C ARG A 37 -8.38 7.76 -2.94
N ARG A 38 -7.38 7.12 -3.55
CA ARG A 38 -7.22 7.08 -5.01
C ARG A 38 -7.93 5.91 -5.65
N GLY A 39 -8.68 5.14 -4.88
CA GLY A 39 -9.51 4.05 -5.38
C GLY A 39 -8.78 2.75 -5.67
N ALA A 40 -7.64 2.51 -5.05
CA ALA A 40 -6.98 1.22 -5.17
C ALA A 40 -7.90 0.13 -4.61
N THR A 41 -7.94 -1.00 -5.30
CA THR A 41 -8.72 -2.14 -4.84
C THR A 41 -7.94 -2.98 -3.84
N ALA A 42 -8.66 -3.77 -3.05
CA ALA A 42 -8.03 -4.69 -2.11
C ALA A 42 -7.12 -5.67 -2.85
N GLU A 43 -7.54 -6.13 -4.03
CA GLU A 43 -6.73 -7.05 -4.84
C GLU A 43 -5.44 -6.40 -5.31
N GLU A 44 -5.51 -5.14 -5.74
CA GLU A 44 -4.30 -4.40 -6.15
C GLU A 44 -3.32 -4.26 -5.00
N VAL A 45 -3.82 -3.92 -3.81
CA VAL A 45 -2.96 -3.78 -2.63
C VAL A 45 -2.37 -5.14 -2.25
N ALA A 46 -3.18 -6.21 -2.28
CA ALA A 46 -2.70 -7.55 -1.96
C ALA A 46 -1.57 -7.97 -2.91
N GLU A 47 -1.72 -7.72 -4.21
CA GLU A 47 -0.68 -8.06 -5.18
C GLU A 47 0.59 -7.23 -4.98
N ALA A 48 0.44 -5.93 -4.68
CA ALA A 48 1.58 -5.06 -4.40
C ALA A 48 2.33 -5.55 -3.14
N MET A 49 1.59 -5.96 -2.10
CA MET A 49 2.19 -6.51 -0.90
C MET A 49 2.86 -7.86 -1.16
N GLY A 50 2.30 -8.66 -2.08
CA GLY A 50 2.95 -9.89 -2.53
C GLY A 50 4.32 -9.64 -3.14
N VAL A 51 4.45 -8.60 -3.95
CA VAL A 51 5.75 -8.19 -4.51
C VAL A 51 6.70 -7.74 -3.39
N ALA A 52 6.20 -6.97 -2.44
CA ALA A 52 7.02 -6.52 -1.31
C ALA A 52 7.53 -7.73 -0.49
N ILE A 53 6.70 -8.74 -0.27
CA ILE A 53 7.09 -9.96 0.43
C ILE A 53 8.17 -10.72 -0.38
N LEU A 54 7.96 -10.83 -1.68
CA LEU A 54 8.93 -11.49 -2.56
C LEU A 54 10.32 -10.84 -2.45
N MET A 55 10.36 -9.52 -2.40
CA MET A 55 11.61 -8.77 -2.40
C MET A 55 12.27 -8.71 -1.01
N ASN A 56 11.48 -8.78 0.05
CA ASN A 56 11.98 -8.58 1.42
C ASN A 56 12.11 -9.86 2.24
N GLY A 57 11.50 -10.96 1.82
CA GLY A 57 11.54 -12.21 2.56
C GLY A 57 10.79 -12.12 3.89
N GLY A 58 11.38 -12.69 4.95
CA GLY A 58 10.74 -12.80 6.27
C GLY A 58 10.12 -11.51 6.79
N PRO A 59 10.86 -10.40 6.84
CA PRO A 59 10.27 -9.14 7.30
C PRO A 59 9.05 -8.71 6.48
N GLY A 60 9.02 -9.03 5.20
CA GLY A 60 7.88 -8.73 4.32
C GLY A 60 6.63 -9.49 4.73
N THR A 61 6.76 -10.68 5.28
CA THR A 61 5.61 -11.48 5.74
C THR A 61 4.95 -10.88 6.98
N VAL A 62 5.63 -9.98 7.67
CA VAL A 62 5.08 -9.24 8.80
C VAL A 62 4.55 -7.89 8.33
N TRP A 63 5.36 -7.14 7.61
CA TRP A 63 5.03 -5.77 7.21
C TRP A 63 4.02 -5.69 6.06
N GLY A 64 4.01 -6.67 5.16
CA GLY A 64 3.04 -6.72 4.07
C GLY A 64 1.60 -6.84 4.59
N PRO A 65 1.28 -7.87 5.40
CA PRO A 65 -0.05 -7.98 6.00
C PRO A 65 -0.42 -6.80 6.89
N ARG A 66 0.55 -6.22 7.60
CA ARG A 66 0.33 -5.01 8.42
C ARG A 66 -0.13 -3.84 7.55
N ALA A 67 0.56 -3.59 6.45
CA ALA A 67 0.21 -2.53 5.51
C ALA A 67 -1.17 -2.77 4.87
N TYR A 68 -1.46 -4.02 4.51
CA TYR A 68 -2.76 -4.39 3.97
C TYR A 68 -3.88 -4.11 4.98
N GLY A 69 -3.68 -4.46 6.25
CA GLY A 69 -4.66 -4.19 7.30
C GLY A 69 -4.92 -2.70 7.49
N VAL A 70 -3.89 -1.87 7.44
CA VAL A 70 -4.04 -0.42 7.52
C VAL A 70 -4.83 0.11 6.31
N PHE A 71 -4.53 -0.41 5.11
CA PHE A 71 -5.30 -0.06 3.91
C PHE A 71 -6.79 -0.41 4.10
N GLU A 72 -7.09 -1.60 4.60
CA GLU A 72 -8.48 -2.03 4.80
C GLU A 72 -9.24 -1.09 5.73
N GLU A 73 -8.61 -0.59 6.78
CA GLU A 73 -9.23 0.38 7.68
C GLU A 73 -9.63 1.65 6.92
N PHE A 74 -8.72 2.21 6.12
CA PHE A 74 -9.02 3.41 5.33
C PHE A 74 -10.03 3.13 4.23
N ALA A 75 -9.96 1.99 3.58
CA ALA A 75 -10.90 1.61 2.53
C ALA A 75 -12.32 1.47 3.08
N GLY A 76 -12.46 0.98 4.33
CA GLY A 76 -13.76 0.90 5.01
C GLY A 76 -14.36 2.27 5.33
N GLU A 77 -13.52 3.28 5.52
CA GLU A 77 -13.97 4.65 5.81
C GLU A 77 -14.27 5.45 4.55
N THR A 78 -13.73 5.05 3.41
CA THR A 78 -13.81 5.82 2.17
C THR A 78 -14.96 5.30 1.31
N PRO A 79 -15.95 6.15 0.95
CA PRO A 79 -17.01 5.72 0.04
C PRO A 79 -16.42 5.30 -1.32
N ARG A 80 -16.97 4.21 -1.86
CA ARG A 80 -16.49 3.64 -3.12
C ARG A 80 -17.52 3.66 -4.21
#